data_e9b39214f527a7b32ef844d819cc0057
#
_entry.id   e9b39214f527a7b32ef844d819cc0057
#
_cell.length_a   1.000
_cell.length_b   1.000
_cell.length_c   1.000
_cell.angle_alpha   90.00
_cell.angle_beta   90.00
_cell.angle_gamma   90.00
#
_symmetry.space_group_name_H-M   'P 1'
#
loop_
_entity.id
_entity.type
_entity.pdbx_description
1 polymer ?
#
loop_
_entity_poly.entity_id
_entity_poly.type
_entity_poly.pdbx_seq_one_letter_code
_entity_poly.pdbx_strand_id
1 'polypeptide(L)'
;SEMCIRDSFINDLHQEIPLWAYVDLLTISDISFLYSISERPLKETIAHRFGLTMNRGPEILGQYMHSMTIIRNLCAHGSRIYNRLFEQKPSLNKKEQALLIRREDGTMDNSHFFGFFLIMRRLLPAENFAEMKEAVIALTEKYPFVRMDYYGFRDDWKEKL
;
A
#
# COMPACT_ATOMS: atom_id res chain seq x y z
N SER A 1 -9.47 23.33 10.09
CA SER A 1 -9.57 22.63 11.38
C SER A 1 -8.21 22.11 11.85
N GLU A 2 -7.38 21.50 10.99
CA GLU A 2 -6.04 20.98 11.35
C GLU A 2 -5.01 22.09 11.63
N MET A 3 -5.08 23.19 10.90
CA MET A 3 -4.23 24.37 11.16
C MET A 3 -4.47 25.00 12.54
N CYS A 4 -5.72 24.96 13.03
CA CYS A 4 -6.05 25.51 14.37
C CYS A 4 -5.42 24.71 15.51
N ILE A 5 -5.30 23.39 15.38
CA ILE A 5 -4.69 22.55 16.43
C ILE A 5 -3.19 22.84 16.54
N ARG A 6 -2.48 22.93 15.42
CA ARG A 6 -1.06 23.26 15.37
C ARG A 6 -0.79 24.64 15.95
N ASP A 7 -1.57 25.64 15.54
CA ASP A 7 -1.37 27.03 15.96
C ASP A 7 -1.70 27.23 17.44
N SER A 8 -2.67 26.48 17.99
CA SER A 8 -2.97 26.45 19.42
C SER A 8 -1.79 25.90 20.25
N PHE A 9 -1.18 24.77 19.81
CA PHE A 9 -0.01 24.24 20.53
C PHE A 9 1.22 25.15 20.48
N ILE A 10 1.47 25.81 19.35
CA ILE A 10 2.64 26.69 19.18
C ILE A 10 2.42 28.01 19.89
N ASN A 11 1.24 28.62 19.78
CA ASN A 11 0.98 29.98 20.28
C ASN A 11 0.55 30.02 21.73
N ASP A 12 -0.23 29.03 22.22
CA ASP A 12 -0.81 29.10 23.56
C ASP A 12 0.04 28.42 24.63
N LEU A 13 0.86 27.42 24.28
CA LEU A 13 1.58 26.61 25.26
C LEU A 13 3.11 26.75 25.20
N HIS A 14 3.68 27.46 24.25
CA HIS A 14 5.14 27.53 24.03
C HIS A 14 5.84 26.14 24.14
N GLN A 15 5.12 25.05 23.85
CA GLN A 15 5.58 23.68 23.99
C GLN A 15 5.81 23.03 22.62
N GLU A 16 6.77 22.13 22.58
CA GLU A 16 6.98 21.29 21.41
C GLU A 16 5.72 20.43 21.17
N ILE A 17 5.28 20.34 19.92
CA ILE A 17 4.13 19.51 19.56
C ILE A 17 4.49 18.05 19.85
N PRO A 18 3.75 17.34 20.70
CA PRO A 18 4.05 15.94 20.98
C PRO A 18 3.86 15.07 19.71
N LEU A 19 4.69 14.05 19.57
CA LEU A 19 4.71 13.20 18.38
C LEU A 19 3.33 12.64 18.01
N TRP A 20 2.52 12.26 18.99
CA TRP A 20 1.17 11.72 18.74
C TRP A 20 0.23 12.74 18.08
N ALA A 21 0.36 14.05 18.39
CA ALA A 21 -0.42 15.10 17.73
C ALA A 21 0.11 15.42 16.32
N TYR A 22 1.37 15.08 16.05
CA TYR A 22 1.98 15.27 14.75
C TYR A 22 1.55 14.19 13.74
N VAL A 23 1.25 12.97 14.22
CA VAL A 23 0.91 11.82 13.37
C VAL A 23 -0.30 12.11 12.48
N ASP A 24 -1.32 12.81 12.98
CA ASP A 24 -2.53 13.16 12.24
C ASP A 24 -2.27 14.19 11.11
N LEU A 25 -1.13 14.88 11.17
CA LEU A 25 -0.71 15.86 10.16
C LEU A 25 0.21 15.26 9.10
N LEU A 26 0.72 14.04 9.32
CA LEU A 26 1.67 13.40 8.42
C LEU A 26 0.96 12.82 7.19
N THR A 27 1.55 13.04 6.03
CA THR A 27 1.19 12.32 4.83
C THR A 27 1.76 10.90 4.85
N ILE A 28 1.25 10.01 4.00
CA ILE A 28 1.82 8.67 3.83
C ILE A 28 3.29 8.72 3.40
N SER A 29 3.69 9.77 2.67
CA SER A 29 5.08 10.01 2.28
C SER A 29 5.96 10.32 3.48
N ASP A 30 5.46 11.16 4.40
CA ASP A 30 6.17 11.51 5.63
C ASP A 30 6.35 10.30 6.54
N ILE A 31 5.30 9.48 6.68
CA ILE A 31 5.34 8.23 7.44
C ILE A 31 6.37 7.26 6.83
N SER A 32 6.37 7.11 5.49
CA SER A 32 7.35 6.29 4.77
C SER A 32 8.78 6.81 4.98
N PHE A 33 8.97 8.11 4.96
CA PHE A 33 10.27 8.74 5.22
C PHE A 33 10.72 8.52 6.66
N LEU A 34 9.86 8.78 7.66
CA LEU A 34 10.16 8.55 9.07
C LEU A 34 10.55 7.09 9.33
N TYR A 35 9.82 6.14 8.73
CA TYR A 35 10.21 4.74 8.79
C TYR A 35 11.60 4.52 8.18
N SER A 36 11.92 5.15 7.06
CA SER A 36 13.20 4.97 6.37
C SER A 36 14.40 5.39 7.22
N ILE A 37 14.26 6.46 8.01
CA ILE A 37 15.32 7.00 8.87
C ILE A 37 15.31 6.41 10.31
N SER A 38 14.30 5.63 10.67
CA SER A 38 14.20 5.00 11.99
C SER A 38 15.32 3.96 12.20
N GLU A 39 15.67 3.73 13.46
CA GLU A 39 16.66 2.71 13.82
C GLU A 39 16.16 1.29 13.54
N ARG A 40 17.11 0.37 13.27
CA ARG A 40 16.79 -1.01 12.91
C ARG A 40 15.90 -1.74 13.93
N PRO A 41 16.14 -1.67 15.26
CA PRO A 41 15.27 -2.35 16.23
C PRO A 41 13.80 -1.91 16.16
N LEU A 42 13.55 -0.60 15.94
CA LEU A 42 12.20 -0.08 15.77
C LEU A 42 11.57 -0.60 14.46
N LYS A 43 12.31 -0.57 13.37
CA LYS A 43 11.86 -1.14 12.08
C LYS A 43 11.50 -2.61 12.20
N GLU A 44 12.30 -3.41 12.90
CA GLU A 44 12.05 -4.84 13.15
C GLU A 44 10.76 -5.03 13.97
N THR A 45 10.58 -4.25 15.02
CA THR A 45 9.36 -4.27 15.85
C THR A 45 8.11 -3.96 15.02
N ILE A 46 8.17 -2.94 14.18
CA ILE A 46 7.06 -2.56 13.31
C ILE A 46 6.81 -3.65 12.25
N ALA A 47 7.85 -4.14 11.58
CA ALA A 47 7.73 -5.18 10.55
C ALA A 47 7.10 -6.48 11.10
N HIS A 48 7.45 -6.86 12.32
CA HIS A 48 6.87 -8.02 13.00
C HIS A 48 5.35 -7.89 13.19
N ARG A 49 4.83 -6.70 13.46
CA ARG A 49 3.38 -6.46 13.58
C ARG A 49 2.62 -6.72 12.28
N PHE A 50 3.31 -6.57 11.13
CA PHE A 50 2.78 -6.92 9.80
C PHE A 50 3.11 -8.35 9.36
N GLY A 51 3.58 -9.20 10.27
CA GLY A 51 3.92 -10.60 9.99
C GLY A 51 5.20 -10.78 9.15
N LEU A 52 6.04 -9.73 9.06
CA LEU A 52 7.32 -9.75 8.35
C LEU A 52 8.46 -10.08 9.33
N THR A 53 8.52 -11.32 9.79
CA THR A 53 9.45 -11.77 10.83
C THR A 53 10.83 -12.22 10.32
N MET A 54 11.05 -12.21 8.98
CA MET A 54 12.33 -12.55 8.39
C MET A 54 13.35 -11.41 8.52
N ASN A 55 14.65 -11.72 8.41
CA ASN A 55 15.74 -10.72 8.51
C ASN A 55 15.57 -9.51 7.59
N ARG A 56 14.94 -9.67 6.41
CA ARG A 56 14.63 -8.60 5.47
C ARG A 56 13.23 -8.00 5.65
N GLY A 57 12.54 -8.35 6.72
CA GLY A 57 11.21 -7.82 7.02
C GLY A 57 11.14 -6.29 7.03
N PRO A 58 12.07 -5.60 7.70
CA PRO A 58 12.13 -4.13 7.71
C PRO A 58 12.26 -3.50 6.32
N GLU A 59 13.13 -4.05 5.48
CA GLU A 59 13.33 -3.55 4.11
C GLU A 59 12.10 -3.79 3.23
N ILE A 60 11.46 -4.95 3.38
CA ILE A 60 10.22 -5.30 2.66
C ILE A 60 9.09 -4.36 3.08
N LEU A 61 8.93 -4.08 4.37
CA LEU A 61 7.92 -3.13 4.84
C LEU A 61 8.17 -1.72 4.29
N GLY A 62 9.43 -1.26 4.28
CA GLY A 62 9.79 0.01 3.66
C GLY A 62 9.41 0.08 2.18
N GLN A 63 9.65 -1.00 1.43
CA GLN A 63 9.21 -1.10 0.03
C GLN A 63 7.67 -1.05 -0.10
N TYR A 64 6.93 -1.70 0.82
CA TYR A 64 5.47 -1.64 0.82
C TYR A 64 4.95 -0.23 1.07
N MET A 65 5.48 0.46 2.08
CA MET A 65 5.10 1.85 2.38
C MET A 65 5.38 2.77 1.19
N HIS A 66 6.55 2.64 0.56
CA HIS A 66 6.88 3.39 -0.65
C HIS A 66 5.91 3.07 -1.81
N SER A 67 5.60 1.80 -2.02
CA SER A 67 4.62 1.36 -3.03
C SER A 67 3.23 1.97 -2.78
N MET A 68 2.78 2.00 -1.51
CA MET A 68 1.51 2.63 -1.14
C MET A 68 1.51 4.14 -1.38
N THR A 69 2.63 4.81 -1.12
CA THR A 69 2.80 6.23 -1.42
C THR A 69 2.59 6.50 -2.92
N ILE A 70 3.17 5.67 -3.80
CA ILE A 70 3.02 5.79 -5.25
C ILE A 70 1.55 5.66 -5.65
N ILE A 71 0.86 4.59 -5.21
CA ILE A 71 -0.54 4.34 -5.57
C ILE A 71 -1.45 5.44 -5.03
N ARG A 72 -1.28 5.82 -3.75
CA ARG A 72 -2.07 6.89 -3.14
C ARG A 72 -1.93 8.20 -3.92
N ASN A 73 -0.72 8.57 -4.31
CA ASN A 73 -0.48 9.81 -5.03
C ASN A 73 -1.10 9.75 -6.44
N LEU A 74 -1.01 8.62 -7.14
CA LEU A 74 -1.68 8.45 -8.42
C LEU A 74 -3.21 8.60 -8.30
N CYS A 75 -3.82 7.98 -7.28
CA CYS A 75 -5.25 8.11 -7.01
C CYS A 75 -5.62 9.56 -6.67
N ALA A 76 -4.87 10.21 -5.78
CA ALA A 76 -5.14 11.59 -5.34
C ALA A 76 -5.04 12.61 -6.47
N HIS A 77 -4.17 12.37 -7.46
CA HIS A 77 -4.01 13.23 -8.64
C HIS A 77 -4.90 12.80 -9.82
N GLY A 78 -5.82 11.86 -9.64
CA GLY A 78 -6.69 11.36 -10.71
C GLY A 78 -5.93 10.72 -11.88
N SER A 79 -4.71 10.23 -11.62
CA SER A 79 -3.87 9.64 -12.65
C SER A 79 -4.36 8.27 -13.06
N ARG A 80 -4.16 7.94 -14.34
CA ARG A 80 -4.57 6.64 -14.88
C ARG A 80 -3.75 5.50 -14.26
N ILE A 81 -4.46 4.48 -13.74
CA ILE A 81 -3.89 3.20 -13.29
C ILE A 81 -4.10 2.10 -14.34
N TYR A 82 -5.18 2.19 -15.12
CA TYR A 82 -5.53 1.22 -16.16
C TYR A 82 -4.40 1.05 -17.19
N ASN A 83 -3.98 -0.17 -17.44
CA ASN A 83 -2.89 -0.54 -18.32
C ASN A 83 -1.58 0.23 -18.04
N ARG A 84 -1.31 0.49 -16.75
CA ARG A 84 -0.09 1.16 -16.33
C ARG A 84 0.95 0.14 -15.89
N LEU A 85 2.14 0.26 -16.44
CA LEU A 85 3.32 -0.48 -15.98
C LEU A 85 4.03 0.33 -14.90
N PHE A 86 4.30 -0.31 -13.76
CA PHE A 86 5.02 0.27 -12.64
C PHE A 86 6.48 -0.21 -12.67
N GLU A 87 7.40 0.73 -12.58
CA GLU A 87 8.83 0.42 -12.42
C GLU A 87 9.09 -0.18 -11.04
N GLN A 88 8.52 0.44 -10.01
CA GLN A 88 8.55 -0.08 -8.64
C GLN A 88 7.61 -1.27 -8.51
N LYS A 89 8.19 -2.44 -8.29
CA LYS A 89 7.44 -3.69 -8.10
C LYS A 89 7.45 -4.08 -6.62
N PRO A 90 6.28 -4.35 -6.02
CA PRO A 90 6.23 -4.81 -4.64
C PRO A 90 6.88 -6.18 -4.48
N SER A 91 7.55 -6.40 -3.35
CA SER A 91 8.08 -7.72 -2.99
C SER A 91 6.95 -8.66 -2.59
N LEU A 92 6.72 -9.71 -3.37
CA LEU A 92 5.68 -10.70 -3.13
C LEU A 92 6.30 -12.04 -2.73
N ASN A 93 5.69 -12.75 -1.78
CA ASN A 93 6.07 -14.11 -1.45
C ASN A 93 5.60 -15.10 -2.54
N LYS A 94 6.05 -16.37 -2.45
CA LYS A 94 5.72 -17.40 -3.45
C LYS A 94 4.21 -17.63 -3.61
N LYS A 95 3.43 -17.54 -2.51
CA LYS A 95 1.96 -17.72 -2.57
C LYS A 95 1.29 -16.54 -3.29
N GLU A 96 1.74 -15.33 -3.02
CA GLU A 96 1.25 -14.11 -3.68
C GLU A 96 1.65 -14.08 -5.15
N GLN A 97 2.89 -14.47 -5.48
CA GLN A 97 3.35 -14.56 -6.88
C GLN A 97 2.51 -15.55 -7.69
N ALA A 98 2.05 -16.66 -7.10
CA ALA A 98 1.19 -17.62 -7.77
C ALA A 98 -0.19 -17.07 -8.19
N LEU A 99 -0.59 -15.92 -7.64
CA LEU A 99 -1.83 -15.21 -7.98
C LEU A 99 -1.66 -14.26 -9.18
N LEU A 100 -0.44 -13.95 -9.58
CA LEU A 100 -0.15 -13.08 -10.71
C LEU A 100 -0.44 -13.74 -12.05
N ILE A 101 -0.63 -12.93 -13.08
CA ILE A 101 -0.68 -13.40 -14.46
C ILE A 101 0.70 -13.95 -14.85
N ARG A 102 0.72 -15.12 -15.48
CA ARG A 102 1.94 -15.70 -16.05
C ARG A 102 2.13 -15.19 -17.46
N ARG A 103 3.28 -14.61 -17.76
CA ARG A 103 3.66 -14.14 -19.09
C ARG A 103 4.05 -15.32 -19.99
N GLU A 104 4.15 -15.06 -21.28
CA GLU A 104 4.58 -16.04 -22.28
C GLU A 104 6.00 -16.57 -22.02
N ASP A 105 6.89 -15.75 -21.49
CA ASP A 105 8.25 -16.12 -21.09
C ASP A 105 8.31 -16.95 -19.78
N GLY A 106 7.16 -17.26 -19.19
CA GLY A 106 7.04 -18.00 -17.94
C GLY A 106 7.21 -17.18 -16.66
N THR A 107 7.57 -15.90 -16.76
CA THR A 107 7.69 -15.02 -15.59
C THR A 107 6.33 -14.58 -15.08
N MET A 108 6.25 -14.19 -13.79
CA MET A 108 5.04 -13.65 -13.19
C MET A 108 4.98 -12.13 -13.37
N ASP A 109 3.83 -11.64 -13.82
CA ASP A 109 3.64 -10.23 -14.11
C ASP A 109 3.34 -9.41 -12.83
N ASN A 110 4.37 -8.89 -12.21
CA ASN A 110 4.30 -8.01 -11.06
C ASN A 110 4.50 -6.53 -11.43
N SER A 111 4.17 -6.14 -12.65
CA SER A 111 4.34 -4.76 -13.10
C SER A 111 3.04 -3.96 -13.17
N HIS A 112 1.90 -4.58 -12.90
CA HIS A 112 0.59 -3.96 -12.90
C HIS A 112 0.06 -3.74 -11.48
N PHE A 113 -1.09 -3.07 -11.37
CA PHE A 113 -1.73 -2.69 -10.11
C PHE A 113 -2.00 -3.87 -9.16
N PHE A 114 -2.27 -5.07 -9.68
CA PHE A 114 -2.61 -6.22 -8.86
C PHE A 114 -1.54 -6.58 -7.83
N GLY A 115 -0.25 -6.39 -8.14
CA GLY A 115 0.83 -6.56 -7.16
C GLY A 115 0.68 -5.65 -5.94
N PHE A 116 0.26 -4.40 -6.15
CA PHE A 116 -0.03 -3.45 -5.07
C PHE A 116 -1.29 -3.85 -4.29
N PHE A 117 -2.31 -4.37 -4.96
CA PHE A 117 -3.51 -4.88 -4.33
C PHE A 117 -3.20 -6.05 -3.39
N LEU A 118 -2.28 -6.94 -3.76
CA LEU A 118 -1.84 -8.04 -2.91
C LEU A 118 -1.12 -7.59 -1.64
N ILE A 119 -0.30 -6.54 -1.70
CA ILE A 119 0.35 -6.03 -0.49
C ILE A 119 -0.63 -5.26 0.42
N MET A 120 -1.68 -4.64 -0.12
CA MET A 120 -2.76 -4.05 0.70
C MET A 120 -3.44 -5.12 1.57
N ARG A 121 -3.61 -6.34 1.08
CA ARG A 121 -4.11 -7.47 1.89
C ARG A 121 -3.29 -7.74 3.14
N ARG A 122 -2.00 -7.43 3.10
CA ARG A 122 -1.08 -7.63 4.23
C ARG A 122 -1.04 -6.42 5.17
N LEU A 123 -1.20 -5.23 4.62
CA LEU A 123 -1.07 -3.98 5.36
C LEU A 123 -2.38 -3.55 6.05
N LEU A 124 -3.52 -3.92 5.49
CA LEU A 124 -4.83 -3.55 6.01
C LEU A 124 -5.36 -4.59 7.00
N PRO A 125 -6.17 -4.19 7.98
CA PRO A 125 -7.02 -5.09 8.72
C PRO A 125 -7.89 -5.93 7.77
N ALA A 126 -8.21 -7.16 8.15
CA ALA A 126 -8.91 -8.11 7.28
C ALA A 126 -10.29 -7.58 6.82
N GLU A 127 -11.00 -6.89 7.71
CA GLU A 127 -12.30 -6.27 7.41
C GLU A 127 -12.18 -5.16 6.36
N ASN A 128 -11.17 -4.29 6.48
CA ASN A 128 -10.94 -3.20 5.53
C ASN A 128 -10.51 -3.73 4.15
N PHE A 129 -9.70 -4.80 4.12
CA PHE A 129 -9.35 -5.45 2.87
C PHE A 129 -10.55 -6.12 2.21
N ALA A 130 -11.42 -6.78 2.99
CA ALA A 130 -12.64 -7.39 2.49
C ALA A 130 -13.58 -6.33 1.87
N GLU A 131 -13.80 -5.22 2.55
CA GLU A 131 -14.59 -4.10 2.03
C GLU A 131 -14.01 -3.55 0.72
N MET A 132 -12.70 -3.35 0.65
CA MET A 132 -12.02 -2.92 -0.57
C MET A 132 -12.17 -3.94 -1.71
N LYS A 133 -12.06 -5.23 -1.42
CA LYS A 133 -12.27 -6.32 -2.40
C LYS A 133 -13.70 -6.27 -2.96
N GLU A 134 -14.70 -6.19 -2.08
CA GLU A 134 -16.11 -6.08 -2.49
C GLU A 134 -16.37 -4.84 -3.34
N ALA A 135 -15.79 -3.70 -2.99
CA ALA A 135 -15.88 -2.49 -3.80
C ALA A 135 -15.30 -2.68 -5.21
N VAL A 136 -14.16 -3.37 -5.33
CA VAL A 136 -13.56 -3.70 -6.64
C VAL A 136 -14.46 -4.67 -7.42
N ILE A 137 -15.04 -5.69 -6.76
CA ILE A 137 -16.01 -6.61 -7.40
C ILE A 137 -17.21 -5.83 -7.95
N ALA A 138 -17.82 -4.97 -7.13
CA ALA A 138 -18.96 -4.15 -7.55
C ALA A 138 -18.63 -3.24 -8.76
N LEU A 139 -17.39 -2.69 -8.81
CA LEU A 139 -16.94 -1.95 -9.97
C LEU A 139 -16.84 -2.82 -11.23
N THR A 140 -16.38 -4.08 -11.12
CA THR A 140 -16.33 -4.98 -12.28
C THR A 140 -17.72 -5.34 -12.80
N GLU A 141 -18.72 -5.43 -11.94
CA GLU A 141 -20.11 -5.68 -12.32
C GLU A 141 -20.76 -4.45 -12.96
N LYS A 142 -20.49 -3.28 -12.39
CA LYS A 142 -21.00 -2.00 -12.92
C LYS A 142 -20.40 -1.64 -14.28
N TYR A 143 -19.14 -2.03 -14.53
CA TYR A 143 -18.41 -1.69 -15.75
C TYR A 143 -17.83 -2.96 -16.41
N PRO A 144 -18.66 -3.86 -16.96
CA PRO A 144 -18.25 -5.16 -17.47
C PRO A 144 -17.34 -5.08 -18.71
N PHE A 145 -17.27 -3.92 -19.37
CA PHE A 145 -16.37 -3.67 -20.49
C PHE A 145 -14.92 -3.39 -20.07
N VAL A 146 -14.67 -3.16 -18.76
CA VAL A 146 -13.32 -2.91 -18.25
C VAL A 146 -12.57 -4.23 -18.10
N ARG A 147 -11.49 -4.37 -18.82
CA ARG A 147 -10.63 -5.56 -18.79
C ARG A 147 -9.74 -5.53 -17.55
N MET A 148 -9.97 -6.46 -16.63
CA MET A 148 -9.23 -6.56 -15.37
C MET A 148 -7.80 -7.09 -15.56
N ASP A 149 -7.51 -7.81 -16.64
CA ASP A 149 -6.16 -8.23 -17.01
C ASP A 149 -5.21 -7.05 -17.25
N TYR A 150 -5.70 -5.91 -17.72
CA TYR A 150 -4.92 -4.67 -17.84
C TYR A 150 -4.55 -4.01 -16.49
N TYR A 151 -5.16 -4.46 -15.39
CA TYR A 151 -4.73 -4.14 -14.03
C TYR A 151 -3.86 -5.26 -13.43
N GLY A 152 -3.64 -6.36 -14.15
CA GLY A 152 -2.88 -7.52 -13.73
C GLY A 152 -3.68 -8.56 -12.94
N PHE A 153 -5.02 -8.46 -12.92
CA PHE A 153 -5.88 -9.47 -12.29
C PHE A 153 -6.08 -10.66 -13.22
N ARG A 154 -5.96 -11.87 -12.67
CA ARG A 154 -6.36 -13.10 -13.35
C ARG A 154 -7.88 -13.26 -13.32
N ASP A 155 -8.43 -14.08 -14.19
CA ASP A 155 -9.88 -14.32 -14.24
C ASP A 155 -10.43 -14.93 -12.94
N ASP A 156 -9.62 -15.75 -12.24
CA ASP A 156 -9.99 -16.45 -11.01
C ASP A 156 -9.66 -15.67 -9.72
N TRP A 157 -9.32 -14.39 -9.81
CA TRP A 157 -8.85 -13.59 -8.66
C TRP A 157 -9.89 -13.44 -7.54
N LYS A 158 -11.19 -13.40 -7.89
CA LYS A 158 -12.29 -13.25 -6.93
C LYS A 158 -12.36 -14.44 -5.97
N GLU A 159 -12.06 -15.63 -6.46
CA GLU A 159 -12.12 -16.89 -5.70
C GLU A 159 -10.82 -17.14 -4.92
N LYS A 160 -9.70 -16.62 -5.38
CA LYS A 160 -8.36 -16.87 -4.82
C LYS A 160 -7.96 -15.89 -3.70
N LEU A 161 -8.61 -14.76 -3.60
CA LEU A 161 -8.42 -13.73 -2.57
C LEU A 161 -9.47 -13.81 -1.48
#